data_f077e9d741b3ba493f4083749051b589
#
_entry.id   f077e9d741b3ba493f4083749051b589
#
_cell.length_a   1.000
_cell.length_b   1.000
_cell.length_c   1.000
_cell.angle_alpha   90.00
_cell.angle_beta   90.00
_cell.angle_gamma   90.00
#
_symmetry.space_group_name_H-M   'P 1'
#
loop_
_entity.id
_entity.type
_entity.pdbx_description
1 polymer ?
#
loop_
_entity_poly.entity_id
_entity_poly.type
_entity_poly.pdbx_seq_one_letter_code
_entity_poly.pdbx_strand_id
1 'polypeptide(L)'
;MKTEEKEIKNYYLKEFSLFDGEYDVTFNILDVNTDKMTITVAITKAGKISVIEYDLKRDREQDLYFQYGIENTQVNVNDFETIND
;
A
#
# COMPACT_ATOMS: atom_id res chain seq x y z
N MET A 1 9.83 -10.90 -17.45
CA MET A 1 8.52 -11.46 -17.31
C MET A 1 8.31 -12.14 -16.00
N LYS A 2 9.06 -13.21 -15.76
CA LYS A 2 8.93 -13.89 -14.49
C LYS A 2 9.35 -13.02 -13.34
N THR A 3 10.32 -12.14 -13.55
CA THR A 3 10.77 -11.23 -12.51
C THR A 3 9.66 -10.27 -12.14
N GLU A 4 8.91 -9.76 -13.13
CA GLU A 4 7.80 -8.87 -12.84
C GLU A 4 6.71 -9.58 -12.09
N GLU A 5 6.41 -10.82 -12.46
CA GLU A 5 5.40 -11.59 -11.76
C GLU A 5 5.79 -11.80 -10.30
N LYS A 6 7.07 -12.06 -10.06
CA LYS A 6 7.54 -12.26 -8.70
C LYS A 6 7.37 -10.99 -7.89
N GLU A 7 7.72 -9.84 -8.47
CA GLU A 7 7.60 -8.58 -7.76
C GLU A 7 6.15 -8.29 -7.41
N ILE A 8 5.24 -8.51 -8.36
CA ILE A 8 3.83 -8.26 -8.11
C ILE A 8 3.31 -9.18 -7.01
N LYS A 9 3.71 -10.46 -7.06
CA LYS A 9 3.27 -11.39 -6.02
C LYS A 9 3.81 -11.00 -4.66
N ASN A 10 5.03 -10.48 -4.62
CA ASN A 10 5.60 -10.04 -3.35
C ASN A 10 4.78 -8.91 -2.74
N TYR A 11 4.30 -7.99 -3.57
CA TYR A 11 3.46 -6.91 -3.06
C TYR A 11 2.14 -7.45 -2.53
N TYR A 12 1.55 -8.42 -3.20
CA TYR A 12 0.27 -8.98 -2.77
C TYR A 12 0.34 -9.62 -1.39
N LEU A 13 1.53 -10.02 -0.96
CA LEU A 13 1.70 -10.69 0.32
C LEU A 13 2.10 -9.72 1.43
N LYS A 14 1.93 -8.42 1.21
CA LYS A 14 2.39 -7.44 2.16
C LYS A 14 1.26 -6.62 2.73
N GLU A 15 1.43 -6.21 3.96
CA GLU A 15 0.46 -5.37 4.61
C GLU A 15 1.14 -4.36 5.51
N PHE A 16 0.44 -3.31 5.82
CA PHE A 16 0.92 -2.25 6.68
C PHE A 16 -0.26 -1.76 7.52
N SER A 17 0.00 -1.48 8.79
CA SER A 17 -1.04 -1.00 9.70
C SER A 17 -0.58 0.30 10.34
N LEU A 18 -1.55 1.18 10.57
CA LEU A 18 -1.30 2.40 11.33
C LEU A 18 -2.52 2.72 12.16
N PHE A 19 -2.35 3.62 13.12
CA PHE A 19 -3.44 4.10 13.94
C PHE A 19 -3.76 5.52 13.49
N ASP A 20 -5.02 5.77 13.12
CA ASP A 20 -5.38 7.06 12.53
C ASP A 20 -5.89 8.04 13.59
N GLY A 21 -5.74 7.71 14.86
CA GLY A 21 -6.23 8.53 15.96
C GLY A 21 -7.50 7.99 16.57
N GLU A 22 -8.18 7.10 15.87
CA GLU A 22 -9.43 6.54 16.33
C GLU A 22 -9.47 5.02 16.14
N TYR A 23 -9.01 4.55 14.99
CA TYR A 23 -9.06 3.13 14.65
C TYR A 23 -7.73 2.66 14.12
N ASP A 24 -7.48 1.38 14.27
CA ASP A 24 -6.39 0.72 13.55
C ASP A 24 -6.81 0.55 12.10
N VAL A 25 -5.95 0.95 11.20
CA VAL A 25 -6.20 0.86 9.77
C VAL A 25 -5.17 -0.07 9.17
N THR A 26 -5.62 -1.08 8.46
CA THR A 26 -4.74 -2.05 7.83
C THR A 26 -4.87 -1.95 6.32
N PHE A 27 -3.72 -1.88 5.65
CA PHE A 27 -3.63 -1.80 4.21
C PHE A 27 -3.07 -3.11 3.67
N ASN A 28 -3.72 -3.67 2.66
CA ASN A 28 -3.20 -4.83 1.96
C ASN A 28 -3.07 -4.45 0.49
N ILE A 29 -1.90 -4.67 -0.09
CA ILE A 29 -1.65 -4.30 -1.48
C ILE A 29 -2.30 -5.30 -2.41
N LEU A 30 -3.16 -4.83 -3.31
CA LEU A 30 -3.81 -5.67 -4.29
C LEU A 30 -3.16 -5.56 -5.66
N ASP A 31 -2.63 -4.40 -6.01
CA ASP A 31 -2.03 -4.21 -7.31
C ASP A 31 -1.11 -3.00 -7.28
N VAL A 32 -0.01 -3.10 -8.00
CA VAL A 32 0.91 -1.97 -8.19
C VAL A 32 1.16 -1.83 -9.68
N ASN A 33 0.87 -0.65 -10.22
CA ASN A 33 1.07 -0.37 -11.63
C ASN A 33 2.13 0.71 -11.76
N THR A 34 3.36 0.30 -12.06
CA THR A 34 4.46 1.26 -12.13
C THR A 34 4.45 2.07 -13.42
N ASP A 35 3.73 1.61 -14.45
CA ASP A 35 3.61 2.39 -15.67
C ASP A 35 2.71 3.60 -15.44
N LYS A 36 1.61 3.42 -14.73
CA LYS A 36 0.68 4.50 -14.42
C LYS A 36 0.98 5.15 -13.09
N MET A 37 1.88 4.58 -12.32
CA MET A 37 2.22 5.05 -10.98
C MET A 37 0.97 5.11 -10.11
N THR A 38 0.34 3.96 -9.98
CA THR A 38 -0.82 3.80 -9.10
C THR A 38 -0.68 2.54 -8.26
N ILE A 39 -1.37 2.54 -7.14
CA ILE A 39 -1.42 1.39 -6.25
C ILE A 39 -2.85 1.18 -5.80
N THR A 40 -3.31 -0.06 -5.83
CA THR A 40 -4.63 -0.42 -5.36
C THR A 40 -4.49 -1.19 -4.06
N VAL A 41 -5.17 -0.72 -3.04
CA VAL A 41 -5.08 -1.33 -1.71
C VAL A 41 -6.46 -1.64 -1.17
N ALA A 42 -6.54 -2.70 -0.38
CA ALA A 42 -7.72 -2.99 0.43
C ALA A 42 -7.45 -2.38 1.80
N ILE A 43 -8.35 -1.55 2.26
CA ILE A 43 -8.22 -0.86 3.54
C ILE A 43 -9.27 -1.44 4.50
N THR A 44 -8.81 -1.98 5.60
CA THR A 44 -9.69 -2.49 6.65
C THR A 44 -9.68 -1.52 7.81
N LYS A 45 -10.86 -1.01 8.15
CA LYS A 45 -11.01 -0.05 9.23
C LYS A 45 -12.35 -0.27 9.89
N ALA A 46 -12.35 -0.40 11.21
CA ALA A 46 -13.59 -0.57 11.99
C ALA A 46 -14.44 -1.72 11.46
N GLY A 47 -13.80 -2.81 11.03
CA GLY A 47 -14.51 -3.98 10.55
C GLY A 47 -15.03 -3.88 9.14
N LYS A 48 -14.71 -2.80 8.42
CA LYS A 48 -15.16 -2.60 7.05
C LYS A 48 -13.97 -2.61 6.12
N ILE A 49 -14.17 -3.12 4.92
CA ILE A 49 -13.11 -3.20 3.90
C ILE A 49 -13.50 -2.34 2.72
N SER A 50 -12.56 -1.50 2.29
CA SER A 50 -12.73 -0.67 1.10
C SER A 50 -11.55 -0.91 0.17
N VAL A 51 -11.80 -0.83 -1.13
CA VAL A 51 -10.73 -0.97 -2.13
C VAL A 51 -10.57 0.38 -2.80
N ILE A 52 -9.36 0.94 -2.71
CA ILE A 52 -9.10 2.29 -3.19
C ILE A 52 -7.80 2.29 -3.99
N GLU A 53 -7.80 3.05 -5.07
CA GLU A 53 -6.61 3.26 -5.87
C GLU A 53 -6.02 4.62 -5.53
N TYR A 54 -4.72 4.65 -5.30
CA TYR A 54 -3.99 5.88 -5.01
C TYR A 54 -2.92 6.12 -6.04
N ASP A 55 -2.55 7.38 -6.21
CA ASP A 55 -1.39 7.74 -6.99
C ASP A 55 -0.13 7.40 -6.20
N LEU A 56 0.84 6.80 -6.88
CA LEU A 56 2.15 6.55 -6.29
C LEU A 56 3.06 7.73 -6.58
N LYS A 57 3.90 8.04 -5.61
CA LYS A 57 4.89 9.11 -5.73
C LYS A 57 6.23 8.57 -5.28
N ARG A 58 7.29 9.28 -5.63
CA ARG A 58 8.63 8.93 -5.17
C ARG A 58 9.15 10.02 -4.27
N ASP A 59 9.79 9.62 -3.18
CA ASP A 59 10.40 10.59 -2.27
C ASP A 59 11.82 10.90 -2.74
N ARG A 60 12.58 11.59 -1.89
CA ARG A 60 13.93 11.99 -2.25
C ARG A 60 14.85 10.81 -2.53
N GLU A 61 14.58 9.70 -1.89
CA GLU A 61 15.38 8.50 -2.04
C GLU A 61 14.84 7.58 -3.12
N GLN A 62 13.85 8.07 -3.90
CA GLN A 62 13.22 7.32 -4.97
C GLN A 62 12.39 6.15 -4.48
N ASP A 63 12.00 6.15 -3.23
CA ASP A 63 11.11 5.14 -2.67
C ASP A 63 9.66 5.51 -2.97
N LEU A 64 8.85 4.50 -3.24
CA LEU A 64 7.45 4.69 -3.58
C LEU A 64 6.62 4.91 -2.32
N TYR A 65 5.67 5.83 -2.41
CA TYR A 65 4.71 6.06 -1.33
C TYR A 65 3.40 6.59 -1.89
N PHE A 66 2.36 6.53 -1.09
CA PHE A 66 1.09 7.18 -1.41
C PHE A 66 0.62 7.94 -0.19
N GLN A 67 -0.41 8.78 -0.38
CA GLN A 67 -0.91 9.63 0.70
C GLN A 67 -2.31 9.19 1.08
N TYR A 68 -2.49 8.94 2.36
CA TYR A 68 -3.73 8.40 2.89
C TYR A 68 -4.46 9.45 3.72
N GLY A 69 -5.78 9.56 3.50
CA GLY A 69 -6.65 10.34 4.37
C GLY A 69 -6.57 11.82 4.12
N ILE A 70 -7.35 12.55 4.91
CA ILE A 70 -7.47 14.00 4.79
C ILE A 70 -6.14 14.69 5.08
N GLU A 71 -5.36 14.12 5.99
CA GLU A 71 -4.10 14.71 6.39
C GLU A 71 -2.95 14.32 5.47
N ASN A 72 -3.24 13.56 4.43
CA ASN A 72 -2.22 13.13 3.47
C ASN A 72 -1.06 12.41 4.15
N THR A 73 -1.40 11.48 5.04
CA THR A 73 -0.40 10.70 5.74
C THR A 73 0.41 9.90 4.74
N GLN A 74 1.73 10.06 4.77
CA GLN A 74 2.60 9.35 3.86
C GLN A 74 2.72 7.89 4.26
N VAL A 75 2.38 7.00 3.34
CA VAL A 75 2.48 5.56 3.56
C VAL A 75 3.48 5.02 2.55
N ASN A 76 4.62 4.57 3.05
CA ASN A 76 5.70 4.08 2.20
C ASN A 76 5.48 2.63 1.86
N VAL A 77 5.61 2.30 0.57
CA VAL A 77 5.42 0.92 0.13
C VAL A 77 6.44 0.00 0.80
N ASN A 78 7.64 0.51 1.06
CA ASN A 78 8.68 -0.29 1.69
C ASN A 78 8.40 -0.61 3.16
N ASP A 79 7.45 0.08 3.78
CA ASP A 79 7.07 -0.23 5.15
C ASP A 79 6.13 -1.41 5.26
N PHE A 80 5.59 -1.86 4.14
CA PHE A 80 4.72 -3.03 4.13
C PHE A 80 5.55 -4.29 4.39
N GLU A 81 5.00 -5.19 5.17
CA GLU A 81 5.69 -6.41 5.55
C GLU A 81 4.91 -7.62 5.07
N THR A 82 5.65 -8.68 4.83
CA THR A 82 5.04 -9.93 4.43
C THR A 82 4.20 -10.47 5.57
N ILE A 83 2.92 -10.73 5.30
CA ILE A 83 1.99 -11.20 6.33
C ILE A 83 2.05 -12.71 6.49
N ASN A 84 2.77 -13.38 5.63
CA ASN A 84 2.82 -14.82 5.61
C ASN A 84 4.26 -15.26 5.78
N ASP A 85 4.55 -15.90 6.87
CA ASP A 85 5.91 -16.36 7.18
C ASP A 85 6.20 -17.69 6.58
#